data_9fd45ef2a997d294beda791faa60a1bf
#
_entry.id   9fd45ef2a997d294beda791faa60a1bf
#
_cell.length_a   1.000
_cell.length_b   1.000
_cell.length_c   1.000
_cell.angle_alpha   90.00
_cell.angle_beta   90.00
_cell.angle_gamma   90.00
#
_symmetry.space_group_name_H-M   'P 1'
#
loop_
_entity.id
_entity.type
_entity.pdbx_description
1 polymer ?
#
loop_
_entity_poly.entity_id
_entity_poly.type
_entity_poly.pdbx_seq_one_letter_code
_entity_poly.pdbx_strand_id
1 'polypeptide(L)' 'MKLLVTIKNVYGNELVYPACDKSELLCALANTKTFTEYNIAICKQLGYTFEVKGRSI' A
#
# COMPACT_ATOMS: atom_id res chain seq x y z
N MET A 1 7.45 8.96 -8.00
CA MET A 1 7.76 7.52 -8.04
C MET A 1 6.50 6.73 -7.76
N LYS A 2 6.25 5.70 -8.53
CA LYS A 2 5.00 4.97 -8.48
C LYS A 2 5.14 3.69 -7.66
N LEU A 3 4.19 3.46 -6.77
CA LEU A 3 4.13 2.24 -5.96
C LEU A 3 2.92 1.42 -6.39
N LEU A 4 3.12 0.14 -6.62
CA LEU A 4 2.04 -0.76 -6.97
C LEU A 4 1.48 -1.39 -5.71
N VAL A 5 0.17 -1.41 -5.61
CA VAL A 5 -0.53 -1.98 -4.46
C VAL A 5 -1.72 -2.81 -4.94
N THR A 6 -2.20 -3.66 -4.07
CA THR A 6 -3.41 -4.45 -4.30
C THR A 6 -4.39 -4.17 -3.18
N ILE A 7 -5.63 -3.94 -3.52
CA ILE A 7 -6.68 -3.70 -2.53
C ILE A 7 -7.47 -4.99 -2.32
N LYS A 8 -7.58 -5.41 -1.06
CA LYS A 8 -8.39 -6.56 -0.68
C LYS A 8 -9.45 -6.13 0.31
N ASN A 9 -10.64 -6.69 0.16
CA ASN A 9 -11.74 -6.45 1.08
C ASN A 9 -11.85 -7.65 2.02
N VAL A 10 -11.59 -7.43 3.30
CA VAL A 10 -11.62 -8.49 4.31
C VAL A 10 -12.60 -8.06 5.41
N TYR A 11 -13.67 -8.81 5.55
CA TYR A 11 -14.71 -8.53 6.56
C TYR A 11 -15.24 -7.10 6.49
N GLY A 12 -15.42 -6.58 5.27
CA GLY A 12 -15.92 -5.24 5.07
C GLY A 12 -14.87 -4.13 5.19
N ASN A 13 -13.64 -4.47 5.49
CA ASN A 13 -12.54 -3.51 5.56
C ASN A 13 -11.65 -3.61 4.32
N GLU A 14 -11.35 -2.48 3.72
CA GLU A 14 -10.42 -2.45 2.60
C GLU A 14 -9.01 -2.39 3.14
N LEU A 15 -8.18 -3.34 2.71
CA LEU A 15 -6.77 -3.38 3.09
C LEU A 15 -5.92 -3.19 1.84
N VAL A 16 -4.87 -2.40 1.98
CA VAL A 16 -3.97 -2.09 0.87
C VAL A 16 -2.69 -2.88 1.07
N TYR A 17 -2.46 -3.87 0.20
CA TYR A 17 -1.28 -4.73 0.28
C TYR A 17 -0.22 -4.26 -0.71
N PRO A 18 1.07 -4.42 -0.37
CA PRO A 18 2.12 -4.11 -1.32
C PRO A 18 2.10 -5.10 -2.49
N ALA A 19 2.31 -4.60 -3.69
CA ALA A 19 2.31 -5.42 -4.90
C ALA A 19 3.61 -5.30 -5.70
N CYS A 20 4.60 -4.59 -5.18
CA CYS A 20 5.93 -4.52 -5.79
C CYS A 20 6.99 -4.45 -4.71
N ASP A 21 8.24 -4.68 -5.11
CA ASP A 21 9.35 -4.74 -4.15
C ASP A 21 9.48 -3.46 -3.34
N LYS A 22 9.33 -2.30 -3.99
CA LYS A 22 9.43 -1.03 -3.28
C LYS A 22 8.32 -0.87 -2.25
N SER A 23 7.11 -1.26 -2.61
CA SER A 23 5.99 -1.22 -1.68
C SER A 23 6.24 -2.14 -0.49
N GLU A 24 6.77 -3.32 -0.74
CA GLU A 24 7.11 -4.25 0.33
C GLU A 24 8.17 -3.70 1.27
N LEU A 25 9.19 -3.04 0.69
CA LEU A 25 10.24 -2.43 1.49
C LEU A 25 9.70 -1.31 2.37
N LEU A 26 8.79 -0.50 1.84
CA LEU A 26 8.18 0.57 2.61
C LEU A 26 7.33 0.03 3.75
N CYS A 27 6.59 -1.04 3.51
CA CYS A 27 5.83 -1.70 4.57
C CYS A 27 6.77 -2.26 5.63
N ALA A 28 7.88 -2.83 5.24
CA ALA A 28 8.86 -3.37 6.17
C ALA A 28 9.46 -2.26 7.04
N LEU A 29 9.77 -1.12 6.42
CA LEU A 29 10.27 0.03 7.18
C LEU A 29 9.25 0.54 8.19
N ALA A 30 7.99 0.54 7.83
CA ALA A 30 6.92 0.96 8.73
C ALA A 30 6.54 -0.13 9.73
N ASN A 31 7.15 -1.32 9.60
CA ASN A 31 6.88 -2.47 10.45
C ASN A 31 5.41 -2.90 10.38
N THR A 32 4.86 -2.87 9.17
CA THR A 32 3.48 -3.26 8.91
C THR A 32 3.44 -4.24 7.75
N LYS A 33 2.34 -4.99 7.65
CA LYS A 33 2.12 -5.91 6.54
C LYS A 33 1.30 -5.27 5.42
N THR A 34 0.57 -4.21 5.75
CA THR A 34 -0.28 -3.50 4.81
C THR A 34 -0.06 -2.01 4.95
N PHE A 35 -0.47 -1.25 3.94
CA PHE A 35 -0.43 0.20 4.02
C PHE A 35 -1.64 0.69 4.81
N THR A 36 -1.39 1.46 5.86
CA THR A 36 -2.46 2.14 6.59
C THR A 36 -2.69 3.51 5.95
N GLU A 37 -3.79 4.17 6.30
CA GLU A 37 -4.05 5.52 5.81
C GLU A 37 -2.91 6.46 6.17
N TYR A 38 -2.36 6.30 7.36
CA TYR A 38 -1.24 7.10 7.83
C TYR A 38 -0.02 6.91 6.94
N ASN A 39 0.31 5.65 6.64
CA ASN A 39 1.46 5.34 5.78
C ASN A 39 1.28 5.89 4.37
N ILE A 40 0.08 5.77 3.83
CA ILE A 40 -0.23 6.29 2.50
C ILE A 40 -0.05 7.80 2.47
N ALA A 41 -0.54 8.50 3.48
CA ALA A 41 -0.41 9.95 3.55
C ALA A 41 1.06 10.37 3.58
N ILE A 42 1.88 9.68 4.37
CA ILE A 42 3.31 10.00 4.46
C ILE A 42 4.00 9.75 3.13
N CYS A 43 3.69 8.62 2.48
CA CYS A 43 4.29 8.31 1.19
C CYS A 43 3.95 9.37 0.14
N LYS A 44 2.71 9.85 0.14
CA LYS A 44 2.31 10.91 -0.78
C LYS A 44 3.08 12.20 -0.52
N GLN A 45 3.34 12.52 0.74
CA GLN A 45 4.14 13.70 1.09
C GLN A 45 5.58 13.56 0.60
N LEU A 46 6.08 12.34 0.52
CA LEU A 46 7.43 12.08 0.03
C LEU A 46 7.51 12.09 -1.49
N GLY A 47 6.39 12.22 -2.17
CA GLY A 47 6.37 12.28 -3.63
C GLY A 47 6.01 10.97 -4.31
N TYR A 48 5.60 9.96 -3.55
CA TYR A 48 5.16 8.70 -4.13
C TYR A 48 3.70 8.79 -4.57
N THR A 49 3.38 8.05 -5.62
CA THR A 49 2.01 7.85 -6.03
C THR A 49 1.67 6.38 -5.95
N PHE A 50 0.40 6.06 -5.75
CA PHE A 50 -0.05 4.69 -5.64
C PHE A 50 -0.86 4.30 -6.87
N GLU A 51 -0.60 3.10 -7.37
CA GLU A 51 -1.36 2.54 -8.47
C GLU A 51 -1.86 1.16 -8.07
N VAL A 52 -3.14 0.92 -8.25
CA VAL A 52 -3.74 -0.37 -7.91
C VAL A 52 -3.47 -1.33 -9.05
N LYS A 53 -2.71 -2.38 -8.76
CA LYS A 53 -2.37 -3.40 -9.75
C LYS A 53 -3.54 -4.32 -10.03
N GLY A 54 -4.36 -4.58 -9.02
CA GLY A 54 -5.53 -5.40 -9.18
C GLY A 54 -6.38 -5.35 -7.92
N ARG A 55 -7.63 -5.77 -8.05
CA ARG A 55 -8.52 -5.86 -6.90
C ARG A 55 -8.86 -7.32 -6.66
N SER A 56 -8.68 -7.75 -5.44
CA SER A 56 -9.08 -9.06 -4.99
C SER A 56 -10.41 -8.91 -4.26
N ILE A 57 -11.37 -9.65 -4.70
CA ILE A 57 -12.70 -9.59 -4.12
C ILE A 57 -12.84 -10.66 -3.05
#